data_bab3e37bbbb08761bce44c748d85da24
#
_entry.id   bab3e37bbbb08761bce44c748d85da24
#
_cell.length_a   1.000
_cell.length_b   1.000
_cell.length_c   1.000
_cell.angle_alpha   90.00
_cell.angle_beta   90.00
_cell.angle_gamma   90.00
#
_symmetry.space_group_name_H-M   'P 1'
#
loop_
_entity.id
_entity.type
_entity.pdbx_description
1 polymer ?
#
loop_
_entity_poly.entity_id
_entity_poly.type
_entity_poly.pdbx_seq_one_letter_code
_entity_poly.pdbx_strand_id
1 'polypeptide(L)'
;VSLGIYGWFFEQFTCKQGLPYVNNGNGRQAAATAVDFDQNGAAVNTLTAWKELYDKGYAPIVGRGGDSGLADFSSGKSAITLGSTASLKQILGDVNGKFEVGTAYFPKVNADDKGGVSIGGASLWALDNQDDTKKAATWEFVKFLVSPESQAYWNAQTGYFPVTTAAHDEPVFKENMARYPQFGTAIDQLHDSTPESAGALLSVFPEARQVVETEIENMLNNNISPEDTAANMAEQINKAIEEYNLLNE
;
A
#
# COMPACT_ATOMS: atom_id res chain seq x y z
N VAL A 1 17.49 -5.21 4.03
CA VAL A 1 16.15 -4.85 3.53
C VAL A 1 16.18 -3.42 3.06
N SER A 2 15.63 -3.13 1.89
CA SER A 2 15.35 -1.75 1.45
C SER A 2 13.90 -1.43 1.79
N LEU A 3 13.71 -0.65 2.84
CA LEU A 3 12.41 -0.24 3.34
C LEU A 3 12.28 1.28 3.24
N GLY A 4 11.57 1.76 2.23
CA GLY A 4 11.29 3.18 2.05
C GLY A 4 10.39 3.72 3.16
N ILE A 5 10.67 4.94 3.62
CA ILE A 5 9.77 5.62 4.56
C ILE A 5 8.56 6.09 3.76
N TYR A 6 7.46 5.35 3.88
CA TYR A 6 6.26 5.57 3.10
C TYR A 6 5.00 5.33 3.95
N GLY A 7 4.15 6.34 4.06
CA GLY A 7 2.95 6.28 4.89
C GLY A 7 2.04 5.11 4.55
N TRP A 8 1.94 4.74 3.27
CA TRP A 8 1.16 3.58 2.85
C TRP A 8 1.72 2.24 3.39
N PHE A 9 3.03 2.10 3.58
CA PHE A 9 3.58 0.90 4.23
C PHE A 9 3.14 0.80 5.69
N PHE A 10 3.08 1.91 6.40
CA PHE A 10 2.55 1.94 7.76
C PHE A 10 1.07 1.51 7.80
N GLU A 11 0.25 1.97 6.84
CA GLU A 11 -1.12 1.50 6.67
C GLU A 11 -1.18 -0.02 6.43
N GLN A 12 -0.32 -0.56 5.55
CA GLN A 12 -0.25 -1.99 5.27
C GLN A 12 0.14 -2.80 6.51
N PHE A 13 1.09 -2.34 7.31
CA PHE A 13 1.46 -2.99 8.56
C PHE A 13 0.31 -2.97 9.58
N THR A 14 -0.46 -1.89 9.65
CA THR A 14 -1.67 -1.82 10.50
C THR A 14 -2.72 -2.81 10.02
N CYS A 15 -3.00 -2.85 8.70
CA CYS A 15 -3.91 -3.82 8.11
C CYS A 15 -3.44 -5.27 8.34
N LYS A 16 -2.13 -5.53 8.27
CA LYS A 16 -1.56 -6.87 8.48
C LYS A 16 -1.74 -7.38 9.90
N GLN A 17 -1.75 -6.48 10.88
CA GLN A 17 -2.08 -6.79 12.26
C GLN A 17 -3.59 -7.03 12.47
N GLY A 18 -4.44 -6.68 11.50
CA GLY A 18 -5.91 -6.76 11.63
C GLY A 18 -6.48 -5.71 12.57
N LEU A 19 -5.81 -4.57 12.73
CA LEU A 19 -6.16 -3.50 13.64
C LEU A 19 -6.62 -2.25 12.87
N PRO A 20 -7.59 -1.47 13.38
CA PRO A 20 -8.05 -0.25 12.73
C PRO A 20 -6.98 0.86 12.78
N TYR A 21 -6.93 1.66 11.72
CA TYR A 21 -6.11 2.87 11.64
C TYR A 21 -6.82 4.06 12.32
N VAL A 22 -8.13 4.19 12.10
CA VAL A 22 -8.98 5.23 12.69
C VAL A 22 -10.22 4.63 13.35
N ASN A 23 -10.90 5.40 14.19
CA ASN A 23 -12.14 5.01 14.84
C ASN A 23 -13.33 4.90 13.87
N ASN A 24 -14.53 4.71 14.42
CA ASN A 24 -15.79 4.60 13.68
C ASN A 24 -15.77 3.51 12.59
N GLY A 25 -15.28 2.31 12.95
CA GLY A 25 -15.19 1.18 12.02
C GLY A 25 -14.24 1.47 10.88
N ASN A 26 -13.09 2.05 11.19
CA ASN A 26 -12.09 2.48 10.23
C ASN A 26 -12.63 3.52 9.23
N GLY A 27 -13.46 4.45 9.74
CA GLY A 27 -14.12 5.53 8.98
C GLY A 27 -15.35 5.11 8.15
N ARG A 28 -15.87 3.87 8.32
CA ARG A 28 -16.99 3.35 7.53
C ARG A 28 -18.36 3.49 8.20
N GLN A 29 -18.40 3.59 9.52
CA GLN A 29 -19.64 3.75 10.28
C GLN A 29 -20.03 5.22 10.45
N ALA A 30 -19.04 6.09 10.51
CA ALA A 30 -19.17 7.55 10.53
C ALA A 30 -17.82 8.14 10.11
N ALA A 31 -17.76 9.45 9.87
CA ALA A 31 -16.50 10.17 9.67
C ALA A 31 -15.53 9.89 10.83
N ALA A 32 -14.27 9.70 10.51
CA ALA A 32 -13.24 9.53 11.52
C ALA A 32 -13.09 10.81 12.36
N THR A 33 -12.98 10.65 13.67
CA THR A 33 -12.73 11.75 14.61
C THR A 33 -11.39 11.61 15.33
N ALA A 34 -10.77 10.43 15.25
CA ALA A 34 -9.45 10.17 15.81
C ALA A 34 -8.80 8.96 15.12
N VAL A 35 -7.47 8.87 15.19
CA VAL A 35 -6.76 7.63 14.93
C VAL A 35 -6.95 6.66 16.10
N ASP A 36 -6.81 5.35 15.81
CA ASP A 36 -6.88 4.27 16.81
C ASP A 36 -5.54 3.54 16.95
N PHE A 37 -4.64 3.69 15.99
CA PHE A 37 -3.40 2.91 15.90
C PHE A 37 -2.44 3.14 17.09
N ASP A 38 -2.52 4.27 17.76
CA ASP A 38 -1.73 4.61 18.95
C ASP A 38 -2.26 3.91 20.21
N GLN A 39 -3.58 3.65 20.28
CA GLN A 39 -4.24 3.03 21.44
C GLN A 39 -4.32 1.51 21.31
N ASN A 40 -4.41 0.97 20.09
CA ASN A 40 -4.57 -0.48 19.87
C ASN A 40 -3.24 -1.24 19.70
N GLY A 41 -2.11 -0.54 19.77
CA GLY A 41 -0.78 -1.09 19.69
C GLY A 41 -0.22 -1.23 18.28
N ALA A 42 -1.01 -1.01 17.21
CA ALA A 42 -0.56 -1.20 15.83
C ALA A 42 0.66 -0.35 15.48
N ALA A 43 0.65 0.93 15.89
CA ALA A 43 1.77 1.83 15.64
C ALA A 43 3.02 1.39 16.41
N VAL A 44 2.92 1.19 17.71
CA VAL A 44 4.08 0.82 18.55
C VAL A 44 4.72 -0.47 18.07
N ASN A 45 3.93 -1.51 17.75
CA ASN A 45 4.45 -2.77 17.22
C ASN A 45 5.22 -2.55 15.90
N THR A 46 4.63 -1.79 14.96
CA THR A 46 5.25 -1.50 13.65
C THR A 46 6.54 -0.70 13.82
N LEU A 47 6.50 0.37 14.59
CA LEU A 47 7.64 1.28 14.81
C LEU A 47 8.78 0.57 15.56
N THR A 48 8.46 -0.29 16.53
CA THR A 48 9.45 -1.11 17.24
C THR A 48 10.18 -2.04 16.28
N ALA A 49 9.43 -2.79 15.46
CA ALA A 49 10.03 -3.68 14.47
C ALA A 49 10.88 -2.92 13.44
N TRP A 50 10.42 -1.77 12.98
CA TRP A 50 11.16 -0.93 12.03
C TRP A 50 12.46 -0.39 12.64
N LYS A 51 12.36 0.16 13.85
CA LYS A 51 13.51 0.69 14.59
C LYS A 51 14.53 -0.41 14.89
N GLU A 52 14.10 -1.61 15.27
CA GLU A 52 15.00 -2.75 15.47
C GLU A 52 15.78 -3.14 14.20
N LEU A 53 15.13 -3.14 13.03
CA LEU A 53 15.78 -3.42 11.75
C LEU A 53 16.83 -2.34 11.44
N TYR A 54 16.50 -1.08 11.70
CA TYR A 54 17.41 0.05 11.52
C TYR A 54 18.61 -0.03 12.47
N ASP A 55 18.38 -0.17 13.78
CA ASP A 55 19.42 -0.19 14.82
C ASP A 55 20.40 -1.37 14.61
N LYS A 56 19.91 -2.50 14.07
CA LYS A 56 20.74 -3.64 13.70
C LYS A 56 21.47 -3.47 12.35
N GLY A 57 21.26 -2.38 11.65
CA GLY A 57 21.84 -2.12 10.32
C GLY A 57 21.25 -2.97 9.19
N TYR A 58 20.09 -3.60 9.40
CA TYR A 58 19.44 -4.44 8.39
C TYR A 58 18.55 -3.65 7.43
N ALA A 59 18.04 -2.49 7.86
CA ALA A 59 17.24 -1.60 7.04
C ALA A 59 17.73 -0.15 7.18
N PRO A 60 18.77 0.25 6.44
CA PRO A 60 19.22 1.65 6.43
C PRO A 60 18.13 2.56 5.83
N ILE A 61 18.20 3.85 6.13
CA ILE A 61 17.32 4.84 5.50
C ILE A 61 17.67 4.92 4.01
N VAL A 62 16.69 4.64 3.17
CA VAL A 62 16.81 4.69 1.70
C VAL A 62 16.03 5.85 1.08
N GLY A 63 15.39 6.69 1.90
CA GLY A 63 14.58 7.83 1.50
C GLY A 63 13.08 7.61 1.69
N ARG A 64 12.29 8.64 1.34
CA ARG A 64 10.83 8.61 1.41
C ARG A 64 10.21 8.09 0.11
N GLY A 65 9.05 7.46 0.23
CA GLY A 65 8.25 6.93 -0.88
C GLY A 65 8.41 5.43 -1.12
N GLY A 66 7.43 4.86 -1.80
CA GLY A 66 7.32 3.41 -2.03
C GLY A 66 8.41 2.82 -2.92
N ASP A 67 9.00 3.63 -3.79
CA ASP A 67 10.00 3.18 -4.76
C ASP A 67 11.45 3.45 -4.32
N SER A 68 11.66 4.08 -3.15
CA SER A 68 12.99 4.49 -2.68
C SER A 68 13.98 3.33 -2.55
N GLY A 69 13.50 2.14 -2.20
CA GLY A 69 14.33 0.94 -2.04
C GLY A 69 14.57 0.13 -3.31
N LEU A 70 13.87 0.43 -4.42
CA LEU A 70 13.88 -0.43 -5.62
C LEU A 70 15.25 -0.46 -6.30
N ALA A 71 15.95 0.66 -6.37
CA ALA A 71 17.28 0.74 -6.99
C ALA A 71 18.31 -0.11 -6.23
N ASP A 72 18.27 -0.09 -4.89
CA ASP A 72 19.16 -0.89 -4.07
C ASP A 72 18.88 -2.39 -4.22
N PHE A 73 17.62 -2.78 -4.33
CA PHE A 73 17.23 -4.15 -4.62
C PHE A 73 17.68 -4.57 -6.03
N SER A 74 17.32 -3.83 -7.07
CA SER A 74 17.62 -4.16 -8.47
C SER A 74 19.12 -4.17 -8.78
N SER A 75 19.93 -3.43 -8.02
CA SER A 75 21.38 -3.47 -8.10
C SER A 75 22.04 -4.61 -7.31
N GLY A 76 21.25 -5.34 -6.48
CA GLY A 76 21.75 -6.42 -5.64
C GLY A 76 22.36 -5.97 -4.30
N LYS A 77 22.26 -4.68 -3.94
CA LYS A 77 22.71 -4.19 -2.63
C LYS A 77 21.81 -4.67 -1.50
N SER A 78 20.52 -4.85 -1.78
CA SER A 78 19.54 -5.35 -0.82
C SER A 78 18.93 -6.66 -1.29
N ALA A 79 18.84 -7.64 -0.40
CA ALA A 79 18.22 -8.92 -0.69
C ALA A 79 16.69 -8.89 -0.66
N ILE A 80 16.09 -7.89 -0.03
CA ILE A 80 14.64 -7.75 0.14
C ILE A 80 14.26 -6.28 -0.05
N THR A 81 13.17 -6.03 -0.76
CA THR A 81 12.50 -4.74 -0.81
C THR A 81 11.00 -4.91 -0.60
N LEU A 82 10.35 -3.91 0.00
CA LEU A 82 8.91 -3.79 0.01
C LEU A 82 8.50 -2.83 -1.09
N GLY A 83 7.41 -3.13 -1.78
CA GLY A 83 6.93 -2.29 -2.87
C GLY A 83 5.54 -2.70 -3.35
N SER A 84 4.96 -1.86 -4.19
CA SER A 84 3.75 -2.19 -4.91
C SER A 84 4.02 -3.25 -5.99
N THR A 85 3.11 -4.18 -6.15
CA THR A 85 3.15 -5.15 -7.26
C THR A 85 3.03 -4.48 -8.63
N ALA A 86 2.54 -3.23 -8.67
CA ALA A 86 2.54 -2.40 -9.88
C ALA A 86 3.96 -2.12 -10.41
N SER A 87 4.99 -2.19 -9.56
CA SER A 87 6.39 -2.00 -9.96
C SER A 87 7.09 -3.30 -10.39
N LEU A 88 6.41 -4.45 -10.32
CA LEU A 88 7.05 -5.76 -10.54
C LEU A 88 7.67 -5.89 -11.94
N LYS A 89 6.96 -5.42 -12.97
CA LYS A 89 7.48 -5.47 -14.35
C LYS A 89 8.76 -4.64 -14.51
N GLN A 90 8.80 -3.47 -13.89
CA GLN A 90 9.98 -2.61 -13.87
C GLN A 90 11.13 -3.30 -13.12
N ILE A 91 10.88 -3.85 -11.92
CA ILE A 91 11.90 -4.56 -11.13
C ILE A 91 12.54 -5.70 -11.94
N LEU A 92 11.72 -6.53 -12.60
CA LEU A 92 12.21 -7.61 -13.43
C LEU A 92 13.06 -7.10 -14.62
N GLY A 93 12.67 -5.95 -15.19
CA GLY A 93 13.43 -5.28 -16.24
C GLY A 93 14.78 -4.73 -15.75
N ASP A 94 14.79 -4.08 -14.58
CA ASP A 94 15.99 -3.47 -13.99
C ASP A 94 16.99 -4.53 -13.51
N VAL A 95 16.50 -5.64 -12.96
CA VAL A 95 17.32 -6.80 -12.58
C VAL A 95 17.92 -7.45 -13.82
N ASN A 96 17.16 -7.53 -14.92
CA ASN A 96 17.62 -8.01 -16.24
C ASN A 96 18.42 -9.33 -16.17
N GLY A 97 17.92 -10.29 -15.39
CA GLY A 97 18.53 -11.62 -15.28
C GLY A 97 19.82 -11.70 -14.45
N LYS A 98 20.23 -10.63 -13.77
CA LYS A 98 21.43 -10.67 -12.89
C LYS A 98 21.25 -11.64 -11.71
N PHE A 99 20.01 -11.80 -11.24
CA PHE A 99 19.60 -12.76 -10.22
C PHE A 99 18.12 -13.11 -10.38
N GLU A 100 17.67 -14.17 -9.70
CA GLU A 100 16.26 -14.55 -9.68
C GLU A 100 15.48 -13.68 -8.68
N VAL A 101 14.35 -13.13 -9.15
CA VAL A 101 13.43 -12.33 -8.33
C VAL A 101 12.29 -13.21 -7.86
N GLY A 102 12.17 -13.40 -6.56
CA GLY A 102 10.99 -13.99 -5.91
C GLY A 102 10.05 -12.91 -5.36
N THR A 103 8.80 -13.29 -5.14
CA THR A 103 7.81 -12.48 -4.43
C THR A 103 7.23 -13.25 -3.26
N ALA A 104 6.82 -12.55 -2.24
CA ALA A 104 6.17 -13.10 -1.06
C ALA A 104 5.07 -12.15 -0.57
N TYR A 105 4.18 -12.65 0.28
CA TYR A 105 3.18 -11.81 0.95
C TYR A 105 3.86 -10.72 1.78
N PHE A 106 3.17 -9.61 1.93
CA PHE A 106 3.61 -8.54 2.81
C PHE A 106 3.86 -9.09 4.22
N PRO A 107 5.00 -8.77 4.84
CA PRO A 107 5.41 -9.41 6.09
C PRO A 107 4.49 -9.06 7.26
N LYS A 108 4.39 -10.00 8.19
CA LYS A 108 3.74 -9.77 9.48
C LYS A 108 4.68 -9.02 10.42
N VAL A 109 4.12 -8.19 11.29
CA VAL A 109 4.84 -7.57 12.41
C VAL A 109 5.02 -8.60 13.53
N ASN A 110 3.91 -9.29 13.89
CA ASN A 110 3.92 -10.38 14.88
C ASN A 110 3.54 -11.70 14.20
N ALA A 111 4.05 -12.81 14.70
CA ALA A 111 3.83 -14.13 14.10
C ALA A 111 2.33 -14.52 14.05
N ASP A 112 1.54 -14.06 14.99
CA ASP A 112 0.12 -14.34 15.15
C ASP A 112 -0.82 -13.33 14.48
N ASP A 113 -0.27 -12.31 13.78
CA ASP A 113 -1.06 -11.36 13.01
C ASP A 113 -1.94 -12.09 11.98
N LYS A 114 -3.24 -11.76 11.98
CA LYS A 114 -4.25 -12.42 11.14
C LYS A 114 -4.87 -11.51 10.07
N GLY A 115 -4.43 -10.27 10.00
CA GLY A 115 -4.88 -9.33 9.00
C GLY A 115 -4.34 -9.65 7.60
N GLY A 116 -4.85 -8.92 6.62
CA GLY A 116 -4.44 -9.00 5.24
C GLY A 116 -3.70 -7.75 4.77
N VAL A 117 -3.91 -7.41 3.51
CA VAL A 117 -3.41 -6.18 2.92
C VAL A 117 -4.56 -5.32 2.42
N SER A 118 -4.39 -4.02 2.49
CA SER A 118 -5.28 -3.08 1.85
C SER A 118 -4.95 -3.00 0.37
N ILE A 119 -5.96 -3.05 -0.50
CA ILE A 119 -5.78 -2.86 -1.93
C ILE A 119 -5.38 -1.42 -2.25
N GLY A 120 -4.39 -1.26 -3.12
CA GLY A 120 -4.07 0.02 -3.76
C GLY A 120 -4.55 0.05 -5.21
N GLY A 121 -4.46 1.19 -5.86
CA GLY A 121 -4.81 1.33 -7.26
C GLY A 121 -5.40 2.70 -7.58
N ALA A 122 -6.18 2.76 -8.67
CA ALA A 122 -6.85 3.96 -9.14
C ALA A 122 -8.30 3.65 -9.54
N SER A 123 -9.14 4.67 -9.51
CA SER A 123 -10.53 4.61 -9.95
C SER A 123 -10.72 5.49 -11.18
N LEU A 124 -11.62 5.09 -12.07
CA LEU A 124 -12.07 5.91 -13.18
C LEU A 124 -13.25 6.79 -12.74
N TRP A 125 -13.18 8.07 -13.06
CA TRP A 125 -14.21 9.05 -12.73
C TRP A 125 -14.71 9.69 -14.01
N ALA A 126 -16.03 9.64 -14.25
CA ALA A 126 -16.67 10.33 -15.35
C ALA A 126 -17.23 11.67 -14.84
N LEU A 127 -16.80 12.77 -15.45
CA LEU A 127 -17.35 14.09 -15.16
C LEU A 127 -18.67 14.28 -15.92
N ASP A 128 -19.68 14.82 -15.23
CA ASP A 128 -20.93 15.22 -15.87
C ASP A 128 -20.73 16.54 -16.64
N ASN A 129 -20.64 16.42 -17.95
CA ASN A 129 -20.54 17.57 -18.87
C ASN A 129 -21.88 17.94 -19.52
N GLN A 130 -22.99 17.32 -19.08
CA GLN A 130 -24.36 17.53 -19.58
C GLN A 130 -24.55 17.28 -21.08
N ASP A 131 -23.64 16.52 -21.71
CA ASP A 131 -23.69 16.10 -23.11
C ASP A 131 -23.85 14.57 -23.16
N ASP A 132 -25.04 14.11 -23.51
CA ASP A 132 -25.37 12.68 -23.50
C ASP A 132 -24.52 11.86 -24.48
N THR A 133 -24.11 12.45 -25.60
CA THR A 133 -23.24 11.80 -26.57
C THR A 133 -21.85 11.56 -25.97
N LYS A 134 -21.30 12.55 -25.27
CA LYS A 134 -20.02 12.41 -24.58
C LYS A 134 -20.11 11.45 -23.40
N LYS A 135 -21.21 11.48 -22.63
CA LYS A 135 -21.45 10.50 -21.56
C LYS A 135 -21.45 9.07 -22.09
N ALA A 136 -22.19 8.84 -23.19
CA ALA A 136 -22.23 7.53 -23.83
C ALA A 136 -20.85 7.08 -24.32
N ALA A 137 -20.09 7.96 -24.98
CA ALA A 137 -18.73 7.66 -25.43
C ALA A 137 -17.76 7.38 -24.26
N THR A 138 -17.87 8.16 -23.18
CA THR A 138 -17.07 7.94 -21.94
C THR A 138 -17.39 6.57 -21.36
N TRP A 139 -18.67 6.17 -21.33
CA TRP A 139 -19.05 4.85 -20.83
C TRP A 139 -18.50 3.70 -21.68
N GLU A 140 -18.51 3.84 -23.03
CA GLU A 140 -17.87 2.85 -23.91
C GLU A 140 -16.35 2.75 -23.64
N PHE A 141 -15.68 3.88 -23.40
CA PHE A 141 -14.27 3.89 -23.04
C PHE A 141 -14.00 3.22 -21.69
N VAL A 142 -14.83 3.49 -20.67
CA VAL A 142 -14.73 2.79 -19.37
C VAL A 142 -14.89 1.29 -19.55
N LYS A 143 -15.91 0.83 -20.31
CA LYS A 143 -16.10 -0.60 -20.60
C LYS A 143 -14.90 -1.22 -21.30
N PHE A 144 -14.30 -0.52 -22.24
CA PHE A 144 -13.07 -0.97 -22.90
C PHE A 144 -11.93 -1.15 -21.91
N LEU A 145 -11.70 -0.18 -21.01
CA LEU A 145 -10.60 -0.24 -20.04
C LEU A 145 -10.75 -1.39 -19.03
N VAL A 146 -11.98 -1.76 -18.68
CA VAL A 146 -12.27 -2.86 -17.75
C VAL A 146 -12.59 -4.18 -18.46
N SER A 147 -12.47 -4.25 -19.78
CA SER A 147 -12.65 -5.50 -20.52
C SER A 147 -11.61 -6.56 -20.14
N PRO A 148 -11.92 -7.85 -20.22
CA PRO A 148 -10.98 -8.91 -19.92
C PRO A 148 -9.65 -8.76 -20.68
N GLU A 149 -9.70 -8.48 -21.98
CA GLU A 149 -8.50 -8.30 -22.82
C GLU A 149 -7.65 -7.13 -22.37
N SER A 150 -8.27 -5.96 -22.08
CA SER A 150 -7.55 -4.77 -21.61
C SER A 150 -6.91 -5.01 -20.26
N GLN A 151 -7.61 -5.66 -19.34
CA GLN A 151 -7.13 -5.96 -18.00
C GLN A 151 -6.00 -6.99 -18.02
N ALA A 152 -6.09 -8.03 -18.85
CA ALA A 152 -5.03 -9.01 -19.04
C ALA A 152 -3.77 -8.37 -19.65
N TYR A 153 -3.95 -7.50 -20.65
CA TYR A 153 -2.84 -6.75 -21.24
C TYR A 153 -2.17 -5.84 -20.22
N TRP A 154 -2.98 -5.08 -19.44
CA TRP A 154 -2.46 -4.17 -18.42
C TRP A 154 -1.66 -4.91 -17.35
N ASN A 155 -2.17 -6.05 -16.85
CA ASN A 155 -1.43 -6.91 -15.93
C ASN A 155 -0.06 -7.29 -16.48
N ALA A 156 -0.01 -7.80 -17.71
CA ALA A 156 1.22 -8.28 -18.33
C ALA A 156 2.27 -7.15 -18.56
N GLN A 157 1.81 -5.91 -18.73
CA GLN A 157 2.70 -4.76 -18.99
C GLN A 157 3.16 -4.04 -17.72
N THR A 158 2.46 -4.21 -16.59
CA THR A 158 2.73 -3.43 -15.38
C THR A 158 2.98 -4.28 -14.14
N GLY A 159 2.12 -5.22 -13.84
CA GLY A 159 2.05 -5.95 -12.59
C GLY A 159 0.79 -5.65 -11.77
N TYR A 160 -0.03 -4.69 -12.20
CA TYR A 160 -1.37 -4.55 -11.63
C TYR A 160 -2.17 -5.81 -11.87
N PHE A 161 -2.84 -6.35 -10.85
CA PHE A 161 -3.73 -7.48 -11.04
C PHE A 161 -5.07 -7.03 -11.66
N PRO A 162 -5.72 -7.91 -12.47
CA PRO A 162 -6.95 -7.56 -13.16
C PRO A 162 -8.11 -7.30 -12.19
N VAL A 163 -8.99 -6.36 -12.54
CA VAL A 163 -10.21 -6.06 -11.76
C VAL A 163 -11.37 -7.02 -12.06
N THR A 164 -11.19 -7.93 -13.03
CA THR A 164 -12.17 -8.95 -13.40
C THR A 164 -11.53 -10.32 -13.52
N THR A 165 -12.19 -11.33 -12.98
CA THR A 165 -11.72 -12.73 -13.04
C THR A 165 -11.71 -13.28 -14.47
N ALA A 166 -12.58 -12.76 -15.37
CA ALA A 166 -12.60 -13.16 -16.78
C ALA A 166 -11.27 -12.88 -17.50
N ALA A 167 -10.50 -11.87 -17.04
CA ALA A 167 -9.17 -11.59 -17.60
C ALA A 167 -8.17 -12.73 -17.37
N HIS A 168 -8.38 -13.57 -16.36
CA HIS A 168 -7.52 -14.72 -16.10
C HIS A 168 -7.63 -15.81 -17.18
N ASP A 169 -8.70 -15.78 -17.97
CA ASP A 169 -8.89 -16.71 -19.08
C ASP A 169 -8.21 -16.26 -20.38
N GLU A 170 -7.79 -15.01 -20.44
CA GLU A 170 -7.14 -14.45 -21.61
C GLU A 170 -5.77 -15.08 -21.87
N PRO A 171 -5.41 -15.36 -23.13
CA PRO A 171 -4.11 -15.95 -23.50
C PRO A 171 -2.93 -15.13 -22.96
N VAL A 172 -2.98 -13.82 -23.08
CA VAL A 172 -1.91 -12.91 -22.64
C VAL A 172 -1.66 -13.01 -21.13
N PHE A 173 -2.74 -13.17 -20.33
CA PHE A 173 -2.60 -13.38 -18.89
C PHE A 173 -1.94 -14.73 -18.59
N LYS A 174 -2.43 -15.81 -19.21
CA LYS A 174 -1.91 -17.17 -19.02
C LYS A 174 -0.43 -17.27 -19.41
N GLU A 175 -0.05 -16.68 -20.53
CA GLU A 175 1.34 -16.64 -20.99
C GLU A 175 2.23 -15.82 -20.02
N ASN A 176 1.75 -14.67 -19.54
CA ASN A 176 2.48 -13.86 -18.57
C ASN A 176 2.69 -14.60 -17.25
N MET A 177 1.64 -15.26 -16.73
CA MET A 177 1.71 -16.05 -15.50
C MET A 177 2.64 -17.26 -15.63
N ALA A 178 2.65 -17.92 -16.79
CA ALA A 178 3.57 -19.03 -17.05
C ALA A 178 5.04 -18.57 -17.10
N ARG A 179 5.28 -17.37 -17.64
CA ARG A 179 6.62 -16.79 -17.75
C ARG A 179 7.12 -16.15 -16.45
N TYR A 180 6.21 -15.53 -15.71
CA TYR A 180 6.49 -14.73 -14.52
C TYR A 180 5.49 -15.08 -13.40
N PRO A 181 5.64 -16.25 -12.75
CA PRO A 181 4.71 -16.68 -11.71
C PRO A 181 4.62 -15.71 -10.52
N GLN A 182 5.62 -14.84 -10.36
CA GLN A 182 5.65 -13.79 -9.33
C GLN A 182 4.41 -12.88 -9.37
N PHE A 183 3.78 -12.69 -10.53
CA PHE A 183 2.57 -11.88 -10.68
C PHE A 183 1.36 -12.47 -9.96
N GLY A 184 1.36 -13.78 -9.66
CA GLY A 184 0.29 -14.45 -8.92
C GLY A 184 0.23 -14.07 -7.45
N THR A 185 1.37 -13.75 -6.84
CA THR A 185 1.47 -13.49 -5.39
C THR A 185 0.50 -12.41 -4.90
N ALA A 186 0.30 -11.33 -5.67
CA ALA A 186 -0.63 -10.25 -5.32
C ALA A 186 -2.10 -10.71 -5.34
N ILE A 187 -2.46 -11.56 -6.31
CA ILE A 187 -3.80 -12.12 -6.46
C ILE A 187 -4.10 -13.04 -5.29
N ASP A 188 -3.18 -13.96 -5.00
CA ASP A 188 -3.31 -14.90 -3.88
C ASP A 188 -3.42 -14.16 -2.55
N GLN A 189 -2.54 -13.18 -2.30
CA GLN A 189 -2.56 -12.39 -1.08
C GLN A 189 -3.86 -11.59 -0.91
N LEU A 190 -4.44 -11.06 -2.01
CA LEU A 190 -5.70 -10.35 -1.94
C LEU A 190 -6.85 -11.29 -1.58
N HIS A 191 -6.86 -12.51 -2.14
CA HIS A 191 -7.88 -13.52 -1.84
C HIS A 191 -7.76 -14.05 -0.40
N ASP A 192 -6.54 -14.08 0.15
CA ASP A 192 -6.29 -14.48 1.54
C ASP A 192 -6.52 -13.33 2.54
N SER A 193 -6.78 -12.11 2.04
CA SER A 193 -7.08 -10.94 2.88
C SER A 193 -8.55 -10.95 3.29
N THR A 194 -8.82 -10.59 4.55
CA THR A 194 -10.18 -10.55 5.09
C THR A 194 -10.79 -9.15 4.96
N PRO A 195 -12.13 -9.00 5.03
CA PRO A 195 -12.78 -7.69 5.01
C PRO A 195 -12.29 -6.73 6.11
N GLU A 196 -11.85 -7.27 7.24
CA GLU A 196 -11.27 -6.49 8.35
C GLU A 196 -9.94 -5.83 7.98
N SER A 197 -9.27 -6.34 6.93
CA SER A 197 -8.05 -5.76 6.38
C SER A 197 -8.29 -4.58 5.43
N ALA A 198 -9.53 -4.19 5.20
CA ALA A 198 -9.84 -3.03 4.39
C ALA A 198 -9.25 -1.76 5.03
N GLY A 199 -8.46 -1.00 4.28
CA GLY A 199 -7.82 0.23 4.73
C GLY A 199 -8.82 1.27 5.25
N ALA A 200 -8.36 2.28 5.95
CA ALA A 200 -9.21 3.32 6.51
C ALA A 200 -9.83 4.22 5.43
N LEU A 201 -10.98 4.80 5.75
CA LEU A 201 -11.54 5.95 5.03
C LEU A 201 -11.26 7.20 5.87
N LEU A 202 -10.38 8.04 5.37
CA LEU A 202 -9.91 9.23 6.07
C LEU A 202 -9.73 10.39 5.09
N SER A 203 -10.42 11.49 5.34
CA SER A 203 -10.39 12.66 4.45
C SER A 203 -9.04 13.35 4.38
N VAL A 204 -8.25 13.26 5.45
CA VAL A 204 -6.93 13.89 5.58
C VAL A 204 -5.77 12.93 5.32
N PHE A 205 -5.98 11.84 4.58
CA PHE A 205 -4.91 10.85 4.31
C PHE A 205 -3.62 11.43 3.73
N PRO A 206 -3.66 12.36 2.75
CA PRO A 206 -2.42 12.93 2.23
C PRO A 206 -1.56 13.59 3.32
N GLU A 207 -2.18 14.30 4.25
CA GLU A 207 -1.52 14.93 5.39
C GLU A 207 -1.07 13.89 6.42
N ALA A 208 -1.95 12.93 6.76
CA ALA A 208 -1.62 11.84 7.68
C ALA A 208 -0.40 11.04 7.23
N ARG A 209 -0.27 10.74 5.93
CA ARG A 209 0.91 10.07 5.37
C ARG A 209 2.17 10.91 5.54
N GLN A 210 2.11 12.22 5.30
CA GLN A 210 3.26 13.11 5.50
C GLN A 210 3.70 13.16 6.97
N VAL A 211 2.75 13.19 7.90
CA VAL A 211 3.04 13.11 9.34
C VAL A 211 3.73 11.80 9.67
N VAL A 212 3.17 10.66 9.25
CA VAL A 212 3.75 9.33 9.48
C VAL A 212 5.18 9.25 8.93
N GLU A 213 5.41 9.70 7.70
CA GLU A 213 6.74 9.69 7.08
C GLU A 213 7.74 10.58 7.84
N THR A 214 7.28 11.75 8.29
CA THR A 214 8.12 12.69 9.06
C THR A 214 8.47 12.11 10.42
N GLU A 215 7.52 11.52 11.13
CA GLU A 215 7.75 10.99 12.46
C GLU A 215 8.58 9.69 12.43
N ILE A 216 8.44 8.84 11.42
CA ILE A 216 9.36 7.69 11.22
C ILE A 216 10.79 8.20 10.98
N GLU A 217 10.97 9.17 10.10
CA GLU A 217 12.29 9.73 9.83
C GLU A 217 12.91 10.37 11.08
N ASN A 218 12.12 11.11 11.86
CA ASN A 218 12.53 11.68 13.15
C ASN A 218 12.93 10.59 14.14
N MET A 219 12.13 9.52 14.26
CA MET A 219 12.42 8.38 15.13
C MET A 219 13.80 7.78 14.83
N LEU A 220 14.06 7.52 13.55
CA LEU A 220 15.30 6.87 13.13
C LEU A 220 16.51 7.78 13.26
N ASN A 221 16.38 9.08 12.92
CA ASN A 221 17.49 10.02 12.95
C ASN A 221 17.82 10.55 14.36
N ASN A 222 16.81 10.71 15.21
CA ASN A 222 16.95 11.34 16.53
C ASN A 222 16.79 10.33 17.68
N ASN A 223 16.69 9.03 17.37
CA ASN A 223 16.54 7.95 18.34
C ASN A 223 15.34 8.15 19.30
N ILE A 224 14.20 8.64 18.77
CA ILE A 224 12.95 8.77 19.52
C ILE A 224 12.38 7.37 19.78
N SER A 225 11.66 7.21 20.88
CA SER A 225 11.01 5.92 21.19
C SER A 225 9.84 5.64 20.23
N PRO A 226 9.52 4.37 19.94
CA PRO A 226 8.33 4.01 19.18
C PRO A 226 7.03 4.55 19.80
N GLU A 227 6.94 4.57 21.14
CA GLU A 227 5.79 5.06 21.89
C GLU A 227 5.61 6.58 21.70
N ASP A 228 6.67 7.36 21.87
CA ASP A 228 6.63 8.80 21.66
C ASP A 228 6.34 9.13 20.19
N THR A 229 6.91 8.38 19.27
CA THR A 229 6.65 8.54 17.83
C THR A 229 5.18 8.30 17.49
N ALA A 230 4.58 7.21 18.04
CA ALA A 230 3.16 6.92 17.84
C ALA A 230 2.26 8.02 18.42
N ALA A 231 2.60 8.53 19.60
CA ALA A 231 1.87 9.63 20.23
C ALA A 231 1.96 10.93 19.40
N ASN A 232 3.14 11.27 18.89
CA ASN A 232 3.34 12.45 18.04
C ASN A 232 2.54 12.34 16.72
N MET A 233 2.53 11.14 16.09
CA MET A 233 1.71 10.89 14.92
C MET A 233 0.22 11.10 15.22
N ALA A 234 -0.26 10.53 16.33
CA ALA A 234 -1.66 10.61 16.72
C ALA A 234 -2.09 12.04 17.01
N GLU A 235 -1.30 12.81 17.75
CA GLU A 235 -1.60 14.21 18.08
C GLU A 235 -1.76 15.05 16.79
N GLN A 236 -0.80 14.95 15.87
CA GLN A 236 -0.80 15.76 14.64
C GLN A 236 -1.94 15.35 13.70
N ILE A 237 -2.17 14.05 13.53
CA ILE A 237 -3.23 13.56 12.63
C ILE A 237 -4.62 13.86 13.22
N ASN A 238 -4.83 13.69 14.54
CA ASN A 238 -6.08 14.03 15.19
C ASN A 238 -6.42 15.51 15.05
N LYS A 239 -5.42 16.38 15.13
CA LYS A 239 -5.60 17.81 14.87
C LYS A 239 -6.06 18.08 13.45
N ALA A 240 -5.45 17.44 12.45
CA ALA A 240 -5.86 17.58 11.05
C ALA A 240 -7.29 17.06 10.81
N ILE A 241 -7.68 15.95 11.46
CA ILE A 241 -9.04 15.42 11.42
C ILE A 241 -10.04 16.43 12.01
N GLU A 242 -9.74 16.99 13.18
CA GLU A 242 -10.59 17.99 13.84
C GLU A 242 -10.78 19.23 12.96
N GLU A 243 -9.69 19.79 12.44
CA GLU A 243 -9.72 20.96 11.55
C GLU A 243 -10.55 20.69 10.28
N TYR A 244 -10.38 19.52 9.67
CA TYR A 244 -11.17 19.13 8.50
C TYR A 244 -12.66 18.99 8.82
N ASN A 245 -13.00 18.31 9.91
CA ASN A 245 -14.38 18.09 10.30
C ASN A 245 -15.10 19.41 10.61
N LEU A 246 -14.45 20.34 11.35
CA LEU A 246 -14.98 21.66 11.62
C LEU A 246 -15.28 22.51 10.37
N LEU A 247 -14.54 22.27 9.29
CA LEU A 247 -14.74 23.02 8.03
C LEU A 247 -15.80 22.39 7.13
N ASN A 248 -16.22 21.15 7.40
CA ASN A 248 -17.10 20.38 6.53
C ASN A 248 -18.38 19.90 7.24
N GLU A 249 -18.63 20.35 8.48
CA GLU A 249 -19.94 20.27 9.15
C GLU A 249 -20.86 21.37 8.58
#